data_514b0f9b56019a1c393437f867e25292
#
_entry.id   514b0f9b56019a1c393437f867e25292
#
_cell.length_a   1.000
_cell.length_b   1.000
_cell.length_c   1.000
_cell.angle_alpha   90.00
_cell.angle_beta   90.00
_cell.angle_gamma   90.00
#
_symmetry.space_group_name_H-M   'P 1'
#
loop_
_entity.id
_entity.type
_entity.pdbx_description
1 polymer ?
#
loop_
_entity_poly.entity_id
_entity_poly.type
_entity_poly.pdbx_seq_one_letter_code
_entity_poly.pdbx_strand_id
1 'polypeptide(L)'
;MKVELVRVNDAFHFEGSGSSEVKVHTDGSPDIGGSNLGVRPMELLLMGLASCSAIDVVLILKKQRQDITDFRIITEGDREEEPDTKRKPFRKIHLLFKFAGNQLDENKINRAIALSMEKYCSATAQMEALATITYSVEIASV
;
A
#
# COMPACT_ATOMS: atom_id res chain seq x y z
N MET A 1 2.27 1.55 -19.61
CA MET A 1 2.94 1.97 -18.35
C MET A 1 4.38 1.48 -18.39
N LYS A 2 5.35 2.33 -18.02
CA LYS A 2 6.78 2.00 -18.05
C LYS A 2 7.46 2.58 -16.82
N VAL A 3 8.32 1.82 -16.19
CA VAL A 3 9.21 2.27 -15.11
C VAL A 3 10.65 1.91 -15.44
N GLU A 4 11.60 2.67 -14.92
CA GLU A 4 13.02 2.40 -15.03
C GLU A 4 13.62 2.28 -13.63
N LEU A 5 14.53 1.34 -13.45
CA LEU A 5 15.27 1.13 -12.22
C LEU A 5 16.77 1.20 -12.50
N VAL A 6 17.48 2.07 -11.79
CA VAL A 6 18.90 2.30 -11.97
C VAL A 6 19.63 2.01 -10.67
N ARG A 7 20.70 1.22 -10.72
CA ARG A 7 21.60 1.00 -9.59
C ARG A 7 22.45 2.25 -9.36
N VAL A 8 22.45 2.78 -8.14
CA VAL A 8 23.11 4.07 -7.82
C VAL A 8 24.28 3.96 -6.85
N ASN A 9 24.64 2.76 -6.41
CA ASN A 9 25.86 2.48 -5.65
C ASN A 9 26.42 1.09 -6.00
N ASP A 10 27.50 0.67 -5.33
CA ASP A 10 28.13 -0.65 -5.58
C ASP A 10 27.43 -1.81 -4.85
N ALA A 11 26.41 -1.51 -4.04
CA ALA A 11 25.64 -2.51 -3.28
C ALA A 11 24.22 -2.68 -3.88
N PHE A 12 23.18 -2.41 -3.10
CA PHE A 12 21.78 -2.75 -3.37
C PHE A 12 20.86 -1.53 -3.46
N HIS A 13 21.42 -0.31 -3.54
CA HIS A 13 20.62 0.90 -3.66
C HIS A 13 20.23 1.14 -5.12
N PHE A 14 18.93 1.23 -5.35
CA PHE A 14 18.35 1.51 -6.66
C PHE A 14 17.44 2.74 -6.59
N GLU A 15 17.40 3.47 -7.68
CA GLU A 15 16.52 4.60 -7.91
C GLU A 15 15.53 4.24 -9.02
N GLY A 16 14.25 4.26 -8.71
CA GLY A 16 13.16 4.00 -9.64
C GLY A 16 12.47 5.28 -10.08
N SER A 17 12.02 5.33 -11.32
CA SER A 17 11.20 6.41 -11.86
C SER A 17 10.12 5.88 -12.79
N GLY A 18 9.03 6.61 -12.86
CA GLY A 18 7.89 6.34 -13.75
C GLY A 18 7.47 7.61 -14.48
N SER A 19 6.21 7.67 -14.88
CA SER A 19 5.65 8.79 -15.66
C SER A 19 5.63 10.13 -14.94
N SER A 20 5.63 10.14 -13.60
CA SER A 20 5.64 11.37 -12.79
C SER A 20 7.03 11.99 -12.64
N GLU A 21 8.08 11.28 -13.02
CA GLU A 21 9.49 11.64 -12.81
C GLU A 21 9.92 11.74 -11.34
N VAL A 22 9.01 11.52 -10.40
CA VAL A 22 9.33 11.45 -8.96
C VAL A 22 10.09 10.17 -8.67
N LYS A 23 11.22 10.31 -7.99
CA LYS A 23 12.12 9.19 -7.68
C LYS A 23 11.66 8.40 -6.46
N VAL A 24 11.77 7.08 -6.56
CA VAL A 24 11.57 6.15 -5.46
C VAL A 24 12.87 5.38 -5.25
N HIS A 25 13.33 5.31 -4.01
CA HIS A 25 14.55 4.59 -3.66
C HIS A 25 14.23 3.25 -3.01
N THR A 26 14.90 2.20 -3.46
CA THR A 26 14.87 0.88 -2.82
C THR A 26 16.28 0.47 -2.42
N ASP A 27 16.39 -0.29 -1.33
CA ASP A 27 17.68 -0.81 -0.87
C ASP A 27 17.48 -2.18 -0.18
N GLY A 28 18.54 -2.94 -0.14
CA GLY A 28 18.61 -4.16 0.66
C GLY A 28 18.73 -3.87 2.16
N SER A 29 18.45 -4.88 2.97
CA SER A 29 18.65 -4.79 4.42
C SER A 29 20.14 -4.80 4.78
N PRO A 30 20.54 -4.23 5.94
CA PRO A 30 21.94 -4.21 6.36
C PRO A 30 22.57 -5.59 6.52
N ASP A 31 21.79 -6.61 6.86
CA ASP A 31 22.27 -8.00 7.01
C ASP A 31 22.78 -8.62 5.71
N ILE A 32 22.35 -8.12 4.55
CA ILE A 32 22.87 -8.55 3.24
C ILE A 32 23.84 -7.53 2.64
N GLY A 33 24.16 -6.43 3.33
CA GLY A 33 25.05 -5.38 2.86
C GLY A 33 24.37 -4.13 2.32
N GLY A 34 23.07 -3.97 2.55
CA GLY A 34 22.34 -2.73 2.25
C GLY A 34 22.69 -1.59 3.21
N SER A 35 22.40 -0.37 2.81
CA SER A 35 22.76 0.86 3.55
C SER A 35 21.54 1.63 4.10
N ASN A 36 20.35 1.06 4.06
CA ASN A 36 19.09 1.72 4.47
C ASN A 36 18.82 3.04 3.74
N LEU A 37 19.18 3.13 2.47
CA LEU A 37 18.96 4.34 1.64
C LEU A 37 17.64 4.32 0.89
N GLY A 38 16.85 3.29 1.06
CA GLY A 38 15.54 3.14 0.43
C GLY A 38 14.66 2.11 1.11
N VAL A 39 13.40 2.05 0.69
CA VAL A 39 12.43 1.07 1.18
C VAL A 39 12.77 -0.33 0.68
N ARG A 40 12.32 -1.35 1.39
CA ARG A 40 12.46 -2.73 0.91
C ARG A 40 11.46 -2.99 -0.22
N PRO A 41 11.85 -3.76 -1.26
CA PRO A 41 10.97 -4.06 -2.39
C PRO A 41 9.60 -4.63 -1.99
N MET A 42 9.57 -5.53 -1.00
CA MET A 42 8.31 -6.11 -0.52
C MET A 42 7.45 -5.10 0.27
N GLU A 43 8.06 -4.16 0.99
CA GLU A 43 7.35 -3.03 1.61
C GLU A 43 6.73 -2.12 0.55
N LEU A 44 7.44 -1.90 -0.56
CA LEU A 44 6.93 -1.09 -1.66
C LEU A 44 5.66 -1.69 -2.30
N LEU A 45 5.54 -3.02 -2.34
CA LEU A 45 4.30 -3.68 -2.76
C LEU A 45 3.13 -3.36 -1.82
N LEU A 46 3.36 -3.40 -0.50
CA LEU A 46 2.34 -3.02 0.49
C LEU A 46 1.99 -1.53 0.41
N MET A 47 2.97 -0.66 0.20
CA MET A 47 2.75 0.78 -0.02
C MET A 47 1.94 1.01 -1.31
N GLY A 48 2.24 0.27 -2.37
CA GLY A 48 1.50 0.32 -3.63
C GLY A 48 0.03 -0.07 -3.44
N LEU A 49 -0.24 -1.16 -2.72
CA LEU A 49 -1.59 -1.61 -2.39
C LEU A 49 -2.33 -0.54 -1.57
N ALA A 50 -1.73 -0.07 -0.48
CA ALA A 50 -2.33 0.94 0.40
C ALA A 50 -2.63 2.24 -0.35
N SER A 51 -1.68 2.77 -1.12
CA SER A 51 -1.86 4.03 -1.86
C SER A 51 -2.88 3.92 -2.99
N CYS A 52 -2.95 2.78 -3.68
CA CYS A 52 -3.97 2.54 -4.70
C CYS A 52 -5.37 2.59 -4.09
N SER A 53 -5.59 1.89 -2.98
CA SER A 53 -6.87 1.95 -2.25
C SER A 53 -7.14 3.34 -1.67
N ALA A 54 -6.13 4.00 -1.10
CA ALA A 54 -6.27 5.34 -0.52
C ALA A 54 -6.77 6.37 -1.54
N ILE A 55 -6.25 6.35 -2.75
CA ILE A 55 -6.66 7.26 -3.84
C ILE A 55 -8.14 7.08 -4.15
N ASP A 56 -8.60 5.83 -4.30
CA ASP A 56 -10.02 5.54 -4.55
C ASP A 56 -10.90 6.05 -3.41
N VAL A 57 -10.55 5.74 -2.18
CA VAL A 57 -11.31 6.10 -0.98
C VAL A 57 -11.41 7.61 -0.83
N VAL A 58 -10.30 8.34 -0.98
CA VAL A 58 -10.30 9.81 -0.92
C VAL A 58 -11.19 10.40 -2.02
N LEU A 59 -11.09 9.88 -3.25
CA LEU A 59 -11.89 10.35 -4.37
C LEU A 59 -13.40 10.15 -4.13
N ILE A 60 -13.79 8.98 -3.60
CA ILE A 60 -15.20 8.69 -3.30
C ILE A 60 -15.71 9.58 -2.16
N LEU A 61 -14.95 9.69 -1.07
CA LEU A 61 -15.36 10.47 0.11
C LEU A 61 -15.42 11.96 -0.19
N LYS A 62 -14.52 12.48 -1.04
CA LYS A 62 -14.58 13.86 -1.53
C LYS A 62 -15.86 14.13 -2.32
N LYS A 63 -16.27 13.22 -3.22
CA LYS A 63 -17.55 13.32 -3.94
C LYS A 63 -18.75 13.27 -3.01
N GLN A 64 -18.65 12.57 -1.91
CA GLN A 64 -19.68 12.47 -0.87
C GLN A 64 -19.61 13.61 0.17
N ARG A 65 -18.76 14.61 -0.05
CA ARG A 65 -18.59 15.79 0.82
C ARG A 65 -18.26 15.44 2.26
N GLN A 66 -17.42 14.42 2.47
CA GLN A 66 -16.89 14.09 3.78
C GLN A 66 -15.68 14.97 4.09
N ASP A 67 -15.68 15.62 5.26
CA ASP A 67 -14.61 16.51 5.71
C ASP A 67 -13.55 15.75 6.50
N ILE A 68 -12.61 15.15 5.79
CA ILE A 68 -11.52 14.36 6.36
C ILE A 68 -10.36 15.30 6.71
N THR A 69 -9.94 15.31 7.96
CA THR A 69 -8.79 16.09 8.45
C THR A 69 -7.51 15.28 8.59
N ASP A 70 -7.62 13.98 8.84
CA ASP A 70 -6.50 13.03 8.84
C ASP A 70 -6.93 11.69 8.25
N PHE A 71 -6.06 11.08 7.46
CA PHE A 71 -6.27 9.76 6.88
C PHE A 71 -4.95 9.03 6.78
N ARG A 72 -4.90 7.84 7.33
CA ARG A 72 -3.74 6.95 7.20
C ARG A 72 -4.18 5.50 7.08
N ILE A 73 -3.33 4.70 6.45
CA ILE A 73 -3.52 3.25 6.35
C ILE A 73 -2.28 2.57 6.92
N ILE A 74 -2.49 1.67 7.88
CA ILE A 74 -1.46 0.78 8.37
C ILE A 74 -1.67 -0.55 7.66
N THR A 75 -0.65 -1.03 6.95
CA THR A 75 -0.73 -2.27 6.17
C THR A 75 0.30 -3.26 6.68
N GLU A 76 -0.18 -4.42 7.10
CA GLU A 76 0.64 -5.52 7.57
C GLU A 76 0.52 -6.70 6.61
N GLY A 77 1.63 -7.34 6.30
CA GLY A 77 1.67 -8.50 5.42
C GLY A 77 2.49 -9.63 5.99
N ASP A 78 1.91 -10.84 6.00
CA ASP A 78 2.57 -12.07 6.40
C ASP A 78 3.04 -12.82 5.15
N ARG A 79 4.33 -13.14 5.13
CA ARG A 79 4.99 -13.89 4.07
C ARG A 79 5.19 -15.34 4.50
N GLU A 80 4.95 -16.27 3.58
CA GLU A 80 5.19 -17.69 3.80
C GLU A 80 6.09 -18.25 2.70
N GLU A 81 7.07 -19.08 3.11
CA GLU A 81 7.97 -19.72 2.17
C GLU A 81 7.26 -20.82 1.38
N GLU A 82 7.39 -20.78 0.06
CA GLU A 82 6.95 -21.86 -0.82
C GLU A 82 7.92 -23.06 -0.71
N PRO A 83 7.43 -24.30 -0.49
CA PRO A 83 8.29 -25.45 -0.29
C PRO A 83 9.25 -25.74 -1.46
N ASP A 84 8.76 -25.57 -2.71
CA ASP A 84 9.48 -25.95 -3.92
C ASP A 84 10.47 -24.85 -4.37
N THR A 85 10.06 -23.58 -4.35
CA THR A 85 10.81 -22.48 -4.94
C THR A 85 11.60 -21.68 -3.92
N LYS A 86 11.29 -21.84 -2.61
CA LYS A 86 11.81 -21.03 -1.50
C LYS A 86 11.47 -19.54 -1.59
N ARG A 87 10.61 -19.14 -2.51
CA ARG A 87 10.08 -17.78 -2.56
C ARG A 87 9.18 -17.52 -1.37
N LYS A 88 9.08 -16.27 -0.95
CA LYS A 88 8.27 -15.85 0.22
C LYS A 88 7.26 -14.77 -0.19
N PRO A 89 6.19 -15.14 -0.93
CA PRO A 89 5.13 -14.18 -1.24
C PRO A 89 4.31 -13.84 0.00
N PHE A 90 3.58 -12.72 -0.06
CA PHE A 90 2.53 -12.44 0.92
C PHE A 90 1.40 -13.47 0.77
N ARG A 91 0.95 -14.02 1.91
CA ARG A 91 -0.22 -14.91 1.98
C ARG A 91 -1.40 -14.28 2.73
N LYS A 92 -1.11 -13.36 3.64
CA LYS A 92 -2.12 -12.57 4.36
C LYS A 92 -1.69 -11.12 4.36
N ILE A 93 -2.63 -10.22 4.07
CA ILE A 93 -2.43 -8.79 4.15
C ILE A 93 -3.63 -8.18 4.86
N HIS A 94 -3.37 -7.32 5.84
CA HIS A 94 -4.40 -6.56 6.54
C HIS A 94 -4.16 -5.06 6.39
N LEU A 95 -5.22 -4.32 6.02
CA LEU A 95 -5.19 -2.87 5.94
C LEU A 95 -6.09 -2.29 7.05
N LEU A 96 -5.50 -1.52 7.96
CA LEU A 96 -6.23 -0.72 8.94
C LEU A 96 -6.37 0.70 8.43
N PHE A 97 -7.60 1.09 8.07
CA PHE A 97 -7.93 2.44 7.63
C PHE A 97 -8.29 3.31 8.83
N LYS A 98 -7.57 4.39 9.06
CA LYS A 98 -7.79 5.30 10.19
C LYS A 98 -8.16 6.69 9.67
N PHE A 99 -9.30 7.19 10.12
CA PHE A 99 -9.82 8.50 9.74
C PHE A 99 -10.01 9.39 10.94
N ALA A 100 -9.80 10.69 10.75
CA ALA A 100 -10.31 11.74 11.61
C ALA A 100 -10.92 12.84 10.73
N GLY A 101 -11.94 13.51 11.24
CA GLY A 101 -12.60 14.58 10.50
C GLY A 101 -13.86 15.07 11.18
N ASN A 102 -14.51 16.06 10.55
CA ASN A 102 -15.71 16.70 11.09
C ASN A 102 -16.97 15.97 10.61
N GLN A 103 -17.79 15.49 11.54
CA GLN A 103 -19.08 14.84 11.26
C GLN A 103 -18.98 13.74 10.18
N LEU A 104 -17.97 12.90 10.28
CA LEU A 104 -17.78 11.79 9.34
C LEU A 104 -18.93 10.79 9.45
N ASP A 105 -19.46 10.38 8.30
CA ASP A 105 -20.48 9.34 8.18
C ASP A 105 -19.81 7.97 8.04
N GLU A 106 -19.89 7.15 9.08
CA GLU A 106 -19.30 5.81 9.12
C GLU A 106 -19.78 4.91 7.97
N ASN A 107 -21.06 5.00 7.60
CA ASN A 107 -21.60 4.20 6.51
C ASN A 107 -20.98 4.58 5.15
N LYS A 108 -20.76 5.88 4.93
CA LYS A 108 -20.09 6.36 3.72
C LYS A 108 -18.63 5.92 3.67
N ILE A 109 -17.93 5.97 4.80
CA ILE A 109 -16.54 5.52 4.89
C ILE A 109 -16.46 4.02 4.61
N ASN A 110 -17.25 3.20 5.29
CA ASN A 110 -17.26 1.75 5.08
C ASN A 110 -17.61 1.40 3.63
N ARG A 111 -18.57 2.09 3.03
CA ARG A 111 -18.93 1.86 1.62
C ARG A 111 -17.80 2.27 0.67
N ALA A 112 -17.11 3.38 0.92
CA ALA A 112 -16.00 3.83 0.08
C ALA A 112 -14.86 2.81 0.09
N ILE A 113 -14.52 2.26 1.27
CA ILE A 113 -13.49 1.23 1.40
C ILE A 113 -13.92 -0.05 0.69
N ALA A 114 -15.14 -0.53 0.92
CA ALA A 114 -15.66 -1.71 0.24
C ALA A 114 -15.62 -1.56 -1.29
N LEU A 115 -16.01 -0.42 -1.83
CA LEU A 115 -15.94 -0.14 -3.27
C LEU A 115 -14.51 -0.16 -3.80
N SER A 116 -13.55 0.41 -3.06
CA SER A 116 -12.15 0.35 -3.44
C SER A 116 -11.64 -1.08 -3.46
N MET A 117 -11.80 -1.80 -2.35
CA MET A 117 -11.23 -3.14 -2.17
C MET A 117 -11.85 -4.19 -3.09
N GLU A 118 -13.15 -4.10 -3.36
CA GLU A 118 -13.90 -5.11 -4.12
C GLU A 118 -14.03 -4.78 -5.61
N LYS A 119 -13.89 -3.51 -6.01
CA LYS A 119 -14.21 -3.09 -7.38
C LYS A 119 -13.12 -2.26 -8.07
N TYR A 120 -12.51 -1.29 -7.40
CA TYR A 120 -11.67 -0.29 -8.07
C TYR A 120 -10.17 -0.48 -7.90
N CYS A 121 -9.70 -0.98 -6.76
CA CYS A 121 -8.27 -1.10 -6.49
C CYS A 121 -7.62 -2.20 -7.32
N SER A 122 -6.89 -1.79 -8.38
CA SER A 122 -6.18 -2.73 -9.25
C SER A 122 -5.03 -3.45 -8.53
N ALA A 123 -4.41 -2.81 -7.54
CA ALA A 123 -3.36 -3.45 -6.74
C ALA A 123 -3.94 -4.58 -5.87
N THR A 124 -5.15 -4.41 -5.31
CA THR A 124 -5.88 -5.49 -4.63
C THR A 124 -6.10 -6.66 -5.60
N ALA A 125 -6.59 -6.40 -6.80
CA ALA A 125 -6.82 -7.45 -7.80
C ALA A 125 -5.53 -8.22 -8.17
N GLN A 126 -4.38 -7.55 -8.21
CA GLN A 126 -3.09 -8.19 -8.46
C GLN A 126 -2.65 -9.09 -7.30
N MET A 127 -2.86 -8.65 -6.06
CA MET A 127 -2.32 -9.34 -4.89
C MET A 127 -3.26 -10.41 -4.32
N GLU A 128 -4.57 -10.27 -4.47
CA GLU A 128 -5.56 -11.23 -3.96
C GLU A 128 -5.50 -12.61 -4.63
N ALA A 129 -4.84 -12.72 -5.77
CA ALA A 129 -4.59 -14.01 -6.41
C ALA A 129 -3.72 -14.95 -5.55
N LEU A 130 -2.84 -14.40 -4.71
CA LEU A 130 -1.92 -15.17 -3.85
C LEU A 130 -2.14 -14.92 -2.35
N ALA A 131 -2.74 -13.81 -1.98
CA ALA A 131 -2.91 -13.40 -0.59
C ALA A 131 -4.37 -13.23 -0.22
N THR A 132 -4.74 -13.62 0.99
CA THR A 132 -6.01 -13.21 1.60
C THR A 132 -5.86 -11.79 2.12
N ILE A 133 -6.66 -10.86 1.59
CA ILE A 133 -6.62 -9.45 1.96
C ILE A 133 -7.84 -9.12 2.81
N THR A 134 -7.61 -8.58 4.00
CA THR A 134 -8.65 -8.14 4.94
C THR A 134 -8.45 -6.68 5.30
N TYR A 135 -9.48 -6.03 5.81
CA TYR A 135 -9.38 -4.65 6.28
C TYR A 135 -10.25 -4.39 7.52
N SER A 136 -9.87 -3.36 8.24
CA SER A 136 -10.64 -2.81 9.36
C SER A 136 -10.61 -1.28 9.33
N VAL A 137 -11.50 -0.65 10.07
CA VAL A 137 -11.70 0.81 10.06
C VAL A 137 -11.73 1.34 11.48
N GLU A 138 -11.02 2.44 11.71
CA GLU A 138 -11.10 3.24 12.93
C GLU A 138 -11.43 4.68 12.55
N ILE A 139 -12.42 5.27 13.22
CA ILE A 139 -12.84 6.65 13.03
C ILE A 139 -12.72 7.37 14.37
N ALA A 140 -11.83 8.36 14.43
CA ALA A 140 -11.70 9.23 15.60
C ALA A 140 -12.66 10.41 15.45
N SER A 141 -13.45 10.66 16.51
CA SER A 141 -14.23 11.88 16.62
C SER A 141 -13.29 13.06 16.92
N VAL A 142 -13.43 14.12 16.17
CA VAL A 142 -12.77 15.39 16.44
C VAL A 142 -13.67 16.30 17.23
#